data_783c64231653fa58dc274d017c7af892
#
_entry.id   783c64231653fa58dc274d017c7af892
#
_cell.length_a   1.000
_cell.length_b   1.000
_cell.length_c   1.000
_cell.angle_alpha   90.00
_cell.angle_beta   90.00
_cell.angle_gamma   90.00
#
_symmetry.space_group_name_H-M   'P 1'
#
loop_
_entity.id
_entity.type
_entity.pdbx_description
1 polymer ?
#
loop_
_entity_poly.entity_id
_entity_poly.type
_entity_poly.pdbx_seq_one_letter_code
_entity_poly.pdbx_strand_id
1 'polypeptide(L)'
;MLRPKRVIDSRFQPSLVRSTFHFFNAMTARTQVHRLQVATTLHQFIEQQVLPGTGVSSDKFWQGFDALVADLAPRNQALLAERDRIQTEMDRWHEAHPGPIRNMKAYRSFLEKIGYLVPHPGRVKTTTKNVDAELAIQAGPQLVVPILNARYALNAANARWGSLYDALYGTDVISEANGAEKGTGYNPVRGAKVIEYARYVLDRTAPLSSGSHIDSTGYAIVDGQLRVTLKNGRVTKLARNTQLVGYQGDAANPSSVLFEHNGLHLDLQINRKTPIGATDPAGVSDLVVEAALSTILDLEDSVAAVDAEDKVLGYRNWLGILKGTLTESVTKGDKTFTRGLNPDRVYQSPKGKGEVRLHGRSLLFVRNVGHQIGRASCRERVSSPV
;
A
#
# COMPACT_ATOMS: atom_id res chain seq x y z
N MET A 1 -15.03 -50.59 9.25
CA MET A 1 -15.23 -51.34 7.98
C MET A 1 -14.32 -50.75 6.92
N LEU A 2 -13.31 -51.53 6.57
CA LEU A 2 -12.55 -51.64 5.30
C LEU A 2 -12.24 -50.40 4.45
N ARG A 3 -10.97 -49.93 4.52
CA ARG A 3 -10.31 -49.12 3.49
C ARG A 3 -9.84 -50.01 2.34
N PRO A 4 -9.97 -49.63 1.06
CA PRO A 4 -9.26 -50.30 -0.03
C PRO A 4 -7.85 -49.77 -0.18
N LYS A 5 -6.86 -50.68 -0.20
CA LYS A 5 -5.48 -50.45 -0.62
C LYS A 5 -5.44 -50.14 -2.12
N ARG A 6 -4.87 -49.01 -2.51
CA ARG A 6 -4.42 -48.75 -3.90
C ARG A 6 -3.04 -49.36 -4.10
N VAL A 7 -2.97 -50.33 -4.97
CA VAL A 7 -1.76 -50.95 -5.52
C VAL A 7 -1.17 -49.93 -6.49
N ILE A 8 0.07 -49.52 -6.25
CA ILE A 8 0.88 -48.71 -7.20
C ILE A 8 1.54 -49.68 -8.17
N ASP A 9 1.12 -49.64 -9.44
CA ASP A 9 1.73 -50.40 -10.53
C ASP A 9 3.02 -49.74 -10.96
N SER A 10 4.14 -50.43 -10.81
CA SER A 10 5.50 -49.99 -11.05
C SER A 10 5.93 -50.18 -12.51
N ARG A 11 5.21 -49.60 -13.47
CA ARG A 11 5.60 -49.60 -14.89
C ARG A 11 5.34 -48.29 -15.58
N PHE A 12 6.07 -47.25 -15.16
CA PHE A 12 6.27 -46.07 -16.00
C PHE A 12 7.77 -45.83 -16.15
N GLN A 13 8.32 -46.28 -17.26
CA GLN A 13 9.63 -45.73 -17.74
C GLN A 13 9.39 -44.32 -18.23
N PRO A 14 10.15 -43.29 -17.76
CA PRO A 14 10.11 -42.01 -18.37
C PRO A 14 10.90 -42.06 -19.67
N SER A 15 10.19 -42.10 -20.80
CA SER A 15 10.78 -41.72 -22.09
C SER A 15 11.28 -40.29 -21.99
N LEU A 16 12.60 -40.12 -22.12
CA LEU A 16 13.28 -38.85 -22.29
C LEU A 16 12.74 -38.12 -23.54
N VAL A 17 11.68 -37.37 -23.40
CA VAL A 17 11.39 -36.29 -24.32
C VAL A 17 12.26 -35.12 -23.87
N ARG A 18 13.46 -34.99 -24.44
CA ARG A 18 14.21 -33.76 -24.43
C ARG A 18 13.42 -32.74 -25.25
N SER A 19 12.47 -32.08 -24.60
CA SER A 19 11.93 -30.81 -25.08
C SER A 19 13.08 -29.79 -24.96
N THR A 20 13.77 -29.56 -26.06
CA THR A 20 14.61 -28.40 -26.22
C THR A 20 13.73 -27.17 -26.22
N PHE A 21 13.40 -26.64 -25.02
CA PHE A 21 12.98 -25.29 -24.89
C PHE A 21 14.13 -24.39 -25.32
N HIS A 22 14.10 -24.00 -26.59
CA HIS A 22 14.84 -22.85 -27.05
C HIS A 22 14.21 -21.63 -26.35
N PHE A 23 14.73 -21.28 -25.18
CA PHE A 23 14.62 -19.93 -24.71
C PHE A 23 15.29 -19.05 -25.78
N PHE A 24 14.48 -18.41 -26.60
CA PHE A 24 14.90 -17.23 -27.31
C PHE A 24 15.22 -16.18 -26.24
N ASN A 25 16.47 -16.21 -25.77
CA ASN A 25 17.12 -15.05 -25.19
C ASN A 25 17.24 -14.05 -26.36
N ALA A 26 16.20 -13.28 -26.62
CA ALA A 26 16.37 -12.02 -27.33
C ALA A 26 17.33 -11.23 -26.45
N MET A 27 18.61 -11.18 -26.85
CA MET A 27 19.63 -10.44 -26.11
C MET A 27 19.15 -8.99 -26.06
N THR A 28 18.66 -8.56 -24.91
CA THR A 28 18.27 -7.16 -24.68
C THR A 28 19.44 -6.30 -25.11
N ALA A 29 19.20 -5.37 -26.05
CA ALA A 29 20.24 -4.47 -26.54
C ALA A 29 20.90 -3.75 -25.37
N ARG A 30 22.23 -3.69 -25.35
CA ARG A 30 23.00 -3.08 -24.26
C ARG A 30 23.78 -1.87 -24.76
N THR A 31 23.86 -0.85 -23.93
CA THR A 31 24.65 0.36 -24.13
C THR A 31 25.87 0.29 -23.23
N GLN A 32 27.06 0.43 -23.79
CA GLN A 32 28.31 0.52 -23.02
C GLN A 32 28.41 1.91 -22.39
N VAL A 33 28.55 1.97 -21.05
CA VAL A 33 28.77 3.20 -20.31
C VAL A 33 29.84 2.95 -19.26
N HIS A 34 31.01 3.58 -19.40
CA HIS A 34 32.22 3.26 -18.64
C HIS A 34 32.50 1.73 -18.68
N ARG A 35 32.59 1.06 -17.53
CA ARG A 35 32.77 -0.40 -17.41
C ARG A 35 31.46 -1.18 -17.48
N LEU A 36 30.31 -0.50 -17.46
CA LEU A 36 28.98 -1.12 -17.37
C LEU A 36 28.42 -1.44 -18.76
N GLN A 37 27.68 -2.54 -18.83
CA GLN A 37 26.82 -2.91 -19.95
C GLN A 37 25.35 -2.78 -19.53
N VAL A 38 24.76 -1.60 -19.77
CA VAL A 38 23.42 -1.27 -19.32
C VAL A 38 22.39 -1.66 -20.38
N ALA A 39 21.26 -2.27 -19.99
CA ALA A 39 20.16 -2.48 -20.93
C ALA A 39 19.75 -1.13 -21.56
N THR A 40 19.68 -1.09 -22.89
CA THR A 40 19.46 0.16 -23.63
C THR A 40 18.16 0.84 -23.22
N THR A 41 17.10 0.08 -22.96
CA THR A 41 15.82 0.56 -22.44
C THR A 41 15.99 1.31 -21.10
N LEU A 42 16.79 0.76 -20.17
CA LEU A 42 17.07 1.38 -18.88
C LEU A 42 17.93 2.63 -19.07
N HIS A 43 18.98 2.56 -19.88
CA HIS A 43 19.83 3.71 -20.18
C HIS A 43 19.01 4.88 -20.74
N GLN A 44 18.19 4.63 -21.75
CA GLN A 44 17.33 5.65 -22.35
C GLN A 44 16.32 6.23 -21.36
N PHE A 45 15.74 5.40 -20.51
CA PHE A 45 14.83 5.86 -19.46
C PHE A 45 15.52 6.83 -18.48
N ILE A 46 16.72 6.48 -18.02
CA ILE A 46 17.52 7.33 -17.13
C ILE A 46 17.85 8.67 -17.79
N GLU A 47 18.39 8.63 -19.03
CA GLU A 47 18.80 9.83 -19.76
C GLU A 47 17.64 10.77 -20.07
N GLN A 48 16.53 10.22 -20.55
CA GLN A 48 15.46 11.01 -21.14
C GLN A 48 14.36 11.40 -20.13
N GLN A 49 14.18 10.62 -19.06
CA GLN A 49 13.05 10.80 -18.15
C GLN A 49 13.46 11.06 -16.70
N VAL A 50 14.56 10.47 -16.22
CA VAL A 50 14.99 10.60 -14.82
C VAL A 50 15.89 11.82 -14.61
N LEU A 51 16.98 11.94 -15.36
CA LEU A 51 17.99 12.99 -15.17
C LEU A 51 17.49 14.40 -15.50
N PRO A 52 16.63 14.64 -16.51
CA PRO A 52 16.17 15.99 -16.80
C PRO A 52 15.52 16.67 -15.60
N GLY A 53 16.00 17.88 -15.28
CA GLY A 53 15.50 18.69 -14.16
C GLY A 53 16.08 18.37 -12.78
N THR A 54 16.95 17.34 -12.66
CA THR A 54 17.57 16.98 -11.38
C THR A 54 18.83 17.80 -11.04
N GLY A 55 19.44 18.46 -12.02
CA GLY A 55 20.73 19.13 -11.88
C GLY A 55 21.93 18.15 -11.86
N VAL A 56 21.71 16.87 -12.04
CA VAL A 56 22.77 15.84 -12.15
C VAL A 56 23.07 15.59 -13.62
N SER A 57 24.34 15.75 -14.02
CA SER A 57 24.76 15.43 -15.40
C SER A 57 24.81 13.94 -15.63
N SER A 58 24.57 13.50 -16.88
CA SER A 58 24.66 12.10 -17.30
C SER A 58 26.02 11.49 -16.91
N ASP A 59 27.11 12.16 -17.25
CA ASP A 59 28.46 11.65 -16.93
C ASP A 59 28.67 11.46 -15.43
N LYS A 60 28.28 12.42 -14.59
CA LYS A 60 28.37 12.31 -13.13
C LYS A 60 27.52 11.13 -12.59
N PHE A 61 26.32 10.95 -13.12
CA PHE A 61 25.46 9.84 -12.72
C PHE A 61 26.09 8.47 -13.04
N TRP A 62 26.50 8.27 -14.29
CA TRP A 62 27.05 6.98 -14.72
C TRP A 62 28.43 6.68 -14.14
N GLN A 63 29.26 7.70 -13.98
CA GLN A 63 30.56 7.53 -13.29
C GLN A 63 30.34 7.11 -11.83
N GLY A 64 29.41 7.73 -11.14
CA GLY A 64 29.07 7.34 -9.76
C GLY A 64 28.49 5.94 -9.67
N PHE A 65 27.62 5.57 -10.61
CA PHE A 65 27.03 4.22 -10.64
C PHE A 65 28.06 3.15 -11.00
N ASP A 66 28.94 3.42 -11.96
CA ASP A 66 30.05 2.53 -12.31
C ASP A 66 30.99 2.29 -11.11
N ALA A 67 31.33 3.36 -10.37
CA ALA A 67 32.15 3.24 -9.17
C ALA A 67 31.46 2.41 -8.08
N LEU A 68 30.16 2.63 -7.86
CA LEU A 68 29.36 1.86 -6.92
C LEU A 68 29.35 0.36 -7.25
N VAL A 69 29.10 0.02 -8.51
CA VAL A 69 29.09 -1.40 -8.96
C VAL A 69 30.48 -2.02 -8.83
N ALA A 70 31.53 -1.30 -9.20
CA ALA A 70 32.91 -1.78 -9.07
C ALA A 70 33.35 -2.03 -7.63
N ASP A 71 32.83 -1.28 -6.66
CA ASP A 71 33.09 -1.51 -5.23
C ASP A 71 32.24 -2.65 -4.65
N LEU A 72 30.96 -2.69 -4.96
CA LEU A 72 30.01 -3.58 -4.27
C LEU A 72 29.93 -4.98 -4.93
N ALA A 73 30.09 -5.11 -6.25
CA ALA A 73 29.92 -6.40 -6.92
C ALA A 73 30.95 -7.45 -6.45
N PRO A 74 32.25 -7.14 -6.27
CA PRO A 74 33.20 -8.11 -5.71
C PRO A 74 32.86 -8.52 -4.28
N ARG A 75 32.38 -7.60 -3.47
CA ARG A 75 31.95 -7.89 -2.08
C ARG A 75 30.76 -8.83 -2.06
N ASN A 76 29.77 -8.57 -2.93
CA ASN A 76 28.61 -9.46 -3.09
C ASN A 76 29.04 -10.86 -3.53
N GLN A 77 29.93 -10.98 -4.52
CA GLN A 77 30.46 -12.26 -4.96
C GLN A 77 31.17 -13.02 -3.83
N ALA A 78 31.98 -12.33 -3.03
CA ALA A 78 32.65 -12.92 -1.88
C ALA A 78 31.67 -13.45 -0.83
N LEU A 79 30.59 -12.67 -0.54
CA LEU A 79 29.53 -13.10 0.39
C LEU A 79 28.73 -14.29 -0.12
N LEU A 80 28.45 -14.35 -1.43
CA LEU A 80 27.80 -15.51 -2.06
C LEU A 80 28.69 -16.76 -1.95
N ALA A 81 29.99 -16.63 -2.22
CA ALA A 81 30.95 -17.73 -2.06
C ALA A 81 31.03 -18.22 -0.60
N GLU A 82 31.00 -17.30 0.37
CA GLU A 82 30.98 -17.64 1.79
C GLU A 82 29.68 -18.37 2.20
N ARG A 83 28.53 -17.91 1.68
CA ARG A 83 27.25 -18.61 1.87
C ARG A 83 27.33 -20.06 1.35
N ASP A 84 27.84 -20.24 0.14
CA ASP A 84 27.96 -21.57 -0.48
C ASP A 84 28.96 -22.47 0.27
N ARG A 85 30.03 -21.88 0.82
CA ARG A 85 30.95 -22.59 1.72
C ARG A 85 30.26 -23.10 2.97
N ILE A 86 29.52 -22.20 3.65
CA ILE A 86 28.78 -22.54 4.89
C ILE A 86 27.73 -23.61 4.59
N GLN A 87 26.98 -23.49 3.50
CA GLN A 87 25.99 -24.49 3.10
C GLN A 87 26.64 -25.87 2.87
N THR A 88 27.77 -25.91 2.15
CA THR A 88 28.51 -27.14 1.90
C THR A 88 28.98 -27.81 3.19
N GLU A 89 29.46 -27.03 4.18
CA GLU A 89 29.87 -27.56 5.47
C GLU A 89 28.68 -28.13 6.26
N MET A 90 27.53 -27.47 6.21
CA MET A 90 26.29 -27.95 6.85
C MET A 90 25.78 -29.24 6.20
N ASP A 91 25.80 -29.32 4.88
CA ASP A 91 25.37 -30.51 4.14
C ASP A 91 26.25 -31.72 4.50
N ARG A 92 27.58 -31.57 4.50
CA ARG A 92 28.53 -32.61 4.92
C ARG A 92 28.30 -33.05 6.36
N TRP A 93 27.99 -32.11 7.25
CA TRP A 93 27.68 -32.45 8.64
C TRP A 93 26.43 -33.30 8.74
N HIS A 94 25.35 -32.94 8.04
CA HIS A 94 24.09 -33.69 8.04
C HIS A 94 24.24 -35.05 7.35
N GLU A 95 25.03 -35.17 6.29
CA GLU A 95 25.36 -36.46 5.67
C GLU A 95 26.07 -37.40 6.65
N ALA A 96 27.00 -36.85 7.45
CA ALA A 96 27.73 -37.61 8.46
C ALA A 96 26.90 -37.92 9.72
N HIS A 97 25.79 -37.22 9.93
CA HIS A 97 24.92 -37.35 11.11
C HIS A 97 23.46 -37.52 10.69
N PRO A 98 23.08 -38.59 10.03
CA PRO A 98 21.73 -38.76 9.53
C PRO A 98 20.67 -38.88 10.65
N GLY A 99 19.47 -38.37 10.39
CA GLY A 99 18.35 -38.41 11.33
C GLY A 99 18.29 -37.21 12.30
N PRO A 100 17.49 -37.32 13.36
CA PRO A 100 17.33 -36.21 14.32
C PRO A 100 18.60 -35.85 15.05
N ILE A 101 18.86 -34.57 15.27
CA ILE A 101 20.04 -34.07 15.98
C ILE A 101 19.92 -34.46 17.46
N ARG A 102 20.72 -35.45 17.89
CA ARG A 102 20.72 -35.98 19.27
C ARG A 102 21.57 -35.14 20.25
N ASN A 103 22.65 -34.53 19.75
CA ASN A 103 23.56 -33.70 20.55
C ASN A 103 23.54 -32.24 20.05
N MET A 104 22.59 -31.50 20.56
CA MET A 104 22.41 -30.09 20.18
C MET A 104 23.63 -29.22 20.57
N LYS A 105 24.34 -29.55 21.65
CA LYS A 105 25.55 -28.81 22.07
C LYS A 105 26.67 -28.96 21.05
N ALA A 106 26.92 -30.19 20.58
CA ALA A 106 27.93 -30.43 19.56
C ALA A 106 27.56 -29.78 18.21
N TYR A 107 26.29 -29.84 17.84
CA TYR A 107 25.80 -29.18 16.62
C TYR A 107 25.95 -27.66 16.69
N ARG A 108 25.62 -27.05 17.83
CA ARG A 108 25.80 -25.63 18.04
C ARG A 108 27.26 -25.22 17.93
N SER A 109 28.17 -25.95 18.58
CA SER A 109 29.60 -25.71 18.48
C SER A 109 30.14 -25.84 17.07
N PHE A 110 29.60 -26.78 16.28
CA PHE A 110 29.88 -26.89 14.85
C PHE A 110 29.42 -25.63 14.07
N LEU A 111 28.18 -25.17 14.28
CA LEU A 111 27.66 -23.97 13.61
C LEU A 111 28.43 -22.69 13.97
N GLU A 112 28.91 -22.58 15.22
CA GLU A 112 29.78 -21.50 15.66
C GLU A 112 31.15 -21.59 14.96
N LYS A 113 31.71 -22.79 14.87
CA LYS A 113 33.01 -23.04 14.22
C LYS A 113 33.03 -22.68 12.74
N ILE A 114 31.98 -22.99 11.99
CA ILE A 114 31.88 -22.68 10.55
C ILE A 114 31.49 -21.21 10.29
N GLY A 115 31.17 -20.43 11.33
CA GLY A 115 30.77 -19.03 11.23
C GLY A 115 29.30 -18.79 10.88
N TYR A 116 28.45 -19.85 10.92
CA TYR A 116 27.00 -19.69 10.75
C TYR A 116 26.35 -18.99 11.97
N LEU A 117 26.72 -19.42 13.17
CA LEU A 117 26.35 -18.73 14.39
C LEU A 117 27.46 -17.78 14.80
N VAL A 118 27.15 -16.50 14.86
CA VAL A 118 28.07 -15.46 15.31
C VAL A 118 27.73 -15.03 16.75
N PRO A 119 28.71 -14.53 17.54
CA PRO A 119 28.44 -14.01 18.87
C PRO A 119 27.40 -12.90 18.82
N HIS A 120 26.49 -12.89 19.80
CA HIS A 120 25.55 -11.81 19.96
C HIS A 120 26.29 -10.49 20.29
N PRO A 121 26.01 -9.39 19.57
CA PRO A 121 26.78 -8.14 19.73
C PRO A 121 26.54 -7.42 21.05
N GLY A 122 25.82 -8.03 22.00
CA GLY A 122 25.40 -7.43 23.24
C GLY A 122 24.16 -6.56 23.11
N ARG A 123 24.08 -5.49 23.88
CA ARG A 123 22.92 -4.58 23.86
C ARG A 123 23.01 -3.67 22.64
N VAL A 124 22.08 -3.86 21.69
CA VAL A 124 21.91 -2.98 20.54
C VAL A 124 20.85 -1.93 20.87
N LYS A 125 21.14 -0.66 20.59
CA LYS A 125 20.19 0.45 20.68
C LYS A 125 20.09 1.13 19.33
N THR A 126 18.89 1.15 18.77
CA THR A 126 18.57 1.93 17.57
C THR A 126 17.93 3.25 17.95
N THR A 127 18.23 4.30 17.20
CA THR A 127 17.60 5.61 17.31
C THR A 127 17.13 6.05 15.95
N THR A 128 15.98 6.72 15.92
CA THR A 128 15.40 7.26 14.69
C THR A 128 15.15 8.76 14.86
N LYS A 129 15.20 9.50 13.73
CA LYS A 129 14.87 10.92 13.65
C LYS A 129 14.05 11.17 12.40
N ASN A 130 13.16 12.19 12.44
CA ASN A 130 12.35 12.63 11.30
C ASN A 130 11.55 11.50 10.66
N VAL A 131 10.93 10.66 11.49
CA VAL A 131 10.06 9.58 11.01
C VAL A 131 8.69 10.16 10.70
N ASP A 132 8.14 9.81 9.53
CA ASP A 132 6.79 10.23 9.14
C ASP A 132 5.75 9.78 10.17
N ALA A 133 4.73 10.61 10.40
CA ALA A 133 3.70 10.36 11.39
C ALA A 133 2.96 9.04 11.12
N GLU A 134 2.75 8.70 9.86
CA GLU A 134 2.12 7.45 9.39
C GLU A 134 2.88 6.18 9.84
N LEU A 135 4.17 6.31 10.15
CA LEU A 135 5.00 5.20 10.66
C LEU A 135 5.21 5.26 12.16
N ALA A 136 5.27 6.48 12.73
CA ALA A 136 5.70 6.66 14.11
C ALA A 136 4.53 6.66 15.10
N ILE A 137 3.39 7.27 14.75
CA ILE A 137 2.31 7.59 15.71
C ILE A 137 0.89 7.35 15.18
N GLN A 138 0.69 7.28 13.86
CA GLN A 138 -0.63 7.03 13.28
C GLN A 138 -0.81 5.55 13.00
N ALA A 139 -1.76 4.90 13.66
CA ALA A 139 -2.12 3.51 13.40
C ALA A 139 -3.20 3.45 12.32
N GLY A 140 -2.87 2.90 11.15
CA GLY A 140 -3.82 2.75 10.04
C GLY A 140 -3.43 1.63 9.07
N PRO A 141 -4.36 1.23 8.19
CA PRO A 141 -4.09 0.19 7.21
C PRO A 141 -2.96 0.57 6.24
N GLN A 142 -2.23 -0.45 5.81
CA GLN A 142 -1.25 -0.36 4.73
C GLN A 142 -1.73 -1.20 3.55
N LEU A 143 -1.62 -0.66 2.34
CA LEU A 143 -1.90 -1.39 1.10
C LEU A 143 -0.59 -1.86 0.46
N VAL A 144 -0.68 -2.97 -0.27
CA VAL A 144 0.37 -3.45 -1.18
C VAL A 144 -0.25 -3.58 -2.56
N VAL A 145 0.37 -2.99 -3.58
CA VAL A 145 -0.20 -2.92 -4.92
C VAL A 145 0.88 -3.11 -5.99
N PRO A 146 0.60 -3.86 -7.09
CA PRO A 146 1.54 -4.02 -8.18
C PRO A 146 1.77 -2.69 -8.91
N ILE A 147 3.01 -2.20 -8.91
CA ILE A 147 3.35 -0.91 -9.54
C ILE A 147 3.32 -0.98 -11.08
N LEU A 148 3.40 -2.17 -11.67
CA LEU A 148 3.30 -2.35 -13.12
C LEU A 148 1.93 -1.95 -13.67
N ASN A 149 0.91 -1.93 -12.82
CA ASN A 149 -0.44 -1.46 -13.18
C ASN A 149 -0.65 -0.03 -12.66
N ALA A 150 -0.55 0.95 -13.55
CA ALA A 150 -0.70 2.36 -13.23
C ALA A 150 -2.04 2.69 -12.55
N ARG A 151 -3.14 2.07 -13.02
CA ARG A 151 -4.47 2.24 -12.43
C ARG A 151 -4.53 1.77 -10.98
N TYR A 152 -3.93 0.61 -10.67
CA TYR A 152 -3.89 0.10 -9.31
C TYR A 152 -3.01 0.96 -8.41
N ALA A 153 -1.85 1.40 -8.91
CA ALA A 153 -0.95 2.29 -8.19
C ALA A 153 -1.63 3.62 -7.83
N LEU A 154 -2.33 4.26 -8.78
CA LEU A 154 -3.09 5.49 -8.55
C LEU A 154 -4.25 5.28 -7.57
N ASN A 155 -5.01 4.19 -7.71
CA ASN A 155 -6.11 3.89 -6.80
C ASN A 155 -5.61 3.70 -5.36
N ALA A 156 -4.52 2.98 -5.17
CA ALA A 156 -3.95 2.73 -3.85
C ALA A 156 -3.33 4.01 -3.24
N ALA A 157 -2.64 4.82 -4.04
CA ALA A 157 -2.14 6.12 -3.59
C ALA A 157 -3.27 7.05 -3.11
N ASN A 158 -4.41 7.03 -3.80
CA ASN A 158 -5.58 7.85 -3.48
C ASN A 158 -6.47 7.24 -2.37
N ALA A 159 -6.24 5.99 -1.98
CA ALA A 159 -7.05 5.29 -0.99
C ALA A 159 -6.81 5.75 0.46
N ARG A 160 -5.98 6.78 0.67
CA ARG A 160 -5.90 7.43 2.00
C ARG A 160 -7.27 7.88 2.48
N TRP A 161 -8.13 8.34 1.57
CA TRP A 161 -9.48 8.78 1.87
C TRP A 161 -10.50 7.90 1.14
N GLY A 162 -11.38 7.28 1.90
CA GLY A 162 -12.40 6.37 1.37
C GLY A 162 -13.80 6.70 1.88
N SER A 163 -14.80 6.55 1.02
CA SER A 163 -16.20 6.61 1.39
C SER A 163 -16.57 5.45 2.30
N LEU A 164 -17.02 5.73 3.50
CA LEU A 164 -17.56 4.70 4.38
C LEU A 164 -18.89 4.17 3.84
N TYR A 165 -19.71 5.05 3.24
CA TYR A 165 -20.98 4.63 2.64
C TYR A 165 -20.77 3.62 1.52
N ASP A 166 -19.83 3.88 0.60
CA ASP A 166 -19.50 2.94 -0.48
C ASP A 166 -18.94 1.62 0.08
N ALA A 167 -18.07 1.69 1.08
CA ALA A 167 -17.49 0.49 1.71
C ALA A 167 -18.55 -0.37 2.39
N LEU A 168 -19.46 0.25 3.15
CA LEU A 168 -20.57 -0.46 3.80
C LEU A 168 -21.56 -1.03 2.79
N TYR A 169 -21.89 -0.26 1.75
CA TYR A 169 -22.84 -0.68 0.73
C TYR A 169 -22.31 -1.87 -0.10
N GLY A 170 -21.01 -1.85 -0.45
CA GLY A 170 -20.39 -2.83 -1.32
C GLY A 170 -19.95 -4.14 -0.66
N THR A 171 -19.85 -4.18 0.68
CA THR A 171 -19.32 -5.33 1.43
C THR A 171 -20.42 -6.11 2.15
N ASP A 172 -20.03 -7.16 2.88
CA ASP A 172 -20.92 -8.00 3.68
C ASP A 172 -21.16 -7.48 5.11
N VAL A 173 -20.57 -6.34 5.49
CA VAL A 173 -20.83 -5.69 6.78
C VAL A 173 -22.32 -5.39 6.97
N ILE A 174 -22.99 -4.94 5.90
CA ILE A 174 -24.45 -4.81 5.87
C ILE A 174 -25.03 -6.09 5.27
N SER A 175 -25.76 -6.85 6.10
CA SER A 175 -26.45 -8.08 5.66
C SER A 175 -27.40 -7.80 4.50
N GLU A 176 -27.51 -8.74 3.58
CA GLU A 176 -28.46 -8.72 2.46
C GLU A 176 -29.87 -9.18 2.85
N ALA A 177 -30.10 -9.59 4.08
CA ALA A 177 -31.40 -10.02 4.57
C ALA A 177 -32.41 -8.87 4.65
N ASN A 178 -33.70 -9.25 4.62
CA ASN A 178 -34.84 -8.36 4.82
C ASN A 178 -34.94 -7.21 3.78
N GLY A 179 -34.77 -7.57 2.50
CA GLY A 179 -34.91 -6.63 1.40
C GLY A 179 -33.70 -5.72 1.18
N ALA A 180 -32.53 -6.01 1.79
CA ALA A 180 -31.32 -5.22 1.68
C ALA A 180 -30.29 -5.83 0.72
N GLU A 181 -30.72 -6.60 -0.26
CA GLU A 181 -29.88 -7.25 -1.26
C GLU A 181 -29.12 -6.24 -2.13
N LYS A 182 -27.88 -6.57 -2.48
CA LYS A 182 -27.11 -5.85 -3.51
C LYS A 182 -27.66 -6.24 -4.88
N GLY A 183 -28.19 -5.27 -5.62
CA GLY A 183 -28.68 -5.45 -6.99
C GLY A 183 -27.84 -4.70 -8.01
N THR A 184 -28.33 -4.64 -9.25
CA THR A 184 -27.72 -3.85 -10.33
C THR A 184 -27.91 -2.33 -10.16
N GLY A 185 -28.86 -1.92 -9.30
CA GLY A 185 -29.17 -0.53 -8.97
C GLY A 185 -29.09 -0.25 -7.48
N TYR A 186 -29.31 1.01 -7.11
CA TYR A 186 -29.35 1.43 -5.73
C TYR A 186 -30.57 0.85 -5.01
N ASN A 187 -30.35 0.19 -3.90
CA ASN A 187 -31.38 -0.33 -3.02
C ASN A 187 -31.57 0.62 -1.80
N PRO A 188 -32.71 1.32 -1.68
CA PRO A 188 -32.91 2.28 -0.60
C PRO A 188 -33.00 1.64 0.79
N VAL A 189 -33.46 0.36 0.89
CA VAL A 189 -33.48 -0.36 2.17
C VAL A 189 -32.06 -0.63 2.66
N ARG A 190 -31.19 -1.04 1.76
CA ARG A 190 -29.76 -1.20 2.05
C ARG A 190 -29.11 0.14 2.39
N GLY A 191 -29.38 1.19 1.60
CA GLY A 191 -28.90 2.53 1.82
C GLY A 191 -29.26 3.09 3.20
N ALA A 192 -30.50 2.87 3.67
CA ALA A 192 -30.91 3.27 5.01
C ALA A 192 -30.07 2.59 6.10
N LYS A 193 -29.80 1.29 5.99
CA LYS A 193 -28.92 0.56 6.94
C LYS A 193 -27.48 1.07 6.91
N VAL A 194 -26.97 1.44 5.74
CA VAL A 194 -25.63 2.05 5.59
C VAL A 194 -25.55 3.38 6.32
N ILE A 195 -26.54 4.24 6.14
CA ILE A 195 -26.62 5.55 6.82
C ILE A 195 -26.69 5.36 8.34
N GLU A 196 -27.55 4.46 8.82
CA GLU A 196 -27.68 4.14 10.24
C GLU A 196 -26.35 3.67 10.84
N TYR A 197 -25.66 2.73 10.16
CA TYR A 197 -24.37 2.22 10.60
C TYR A 197 -23.31 3.32 10.64
N ALA A 198 -23.24 4.17 9.63
CA ALA A 198 -22.28 5.28 9.61
C ALA A 198 -22.56 6.32 10.72
N ARG A 199 -23.83 6.58 11.07
CA ARG A 199 -24.19 7.40 12.22
C ARG A 199 -23.77 6.75 13.54
N TYR A 200 -23.93 5.44 13.66
CA TYR A 200 -23.40 4.69 14.81
C TYR A 200 -21.88 4.81 14.93
N VAL A 201 -21.15 4.76 13.81
CA VAL A 201 -19.70 5.01 13.81
C VAL A 201 -19.37 6.40 14.32
N LEU A 202 -20.10 7.44 13.88
CA LEU A 202 -19.94 8.81 14.39
C LEU A 202 -20.22 8.91 15.89
N ASP A 203 -21.25 8.27 16.41
CA ASP A 203 -21.56 8.29 17.84
C ASP A 203 -20.46 7.66 18.69
N ARG A 204 -19.72 6.70 18.13
CA ARG A 204 -18.56 6.07 18.81
C ARG A 204 -17.28 6.86 18.69
N THR A 205 -17.06 7.54 17.57
CA THR A 205 -15.79 8.22 17.26
C THR A 205 -15.81 9.70 17.64
N ALA A 206 -16.93 10.38 17.46
CA ALA A 206 -17.14 11.81 17.77
C ALA A 206 -18.46 12.02 18.51
N PRO A 207 -18.64 11.43 19.72
CA PRO A 207 -19.92 11.43 20.43
C PRO A 207 -20.42 12.85 20.76
N LEU A 208 -21.74 13.02 20.74
CA LEU A 208 -22.38 14.21 21.19
C LEU A 208 -22.47 14.23 22.73
N SER A 209 -22.54 15.42 23.34
CA SER A 209 -22.72 15.57 24.78
C SER A 209 -24.09 15.08 25.26
N SER A 210 -25.09 15.07 24.35
CA SER A 210 -26.42 14.48 24.58
C SER A 210 -27.07 14.17 23.22
N GLY A 211 -27.81 13.07 23.13
CA GLY A 211 -28.45 12.60 21.90
C GLY A 211 -27.49 11.83 21.01
N SER A 212 -27.88 11.59 19.77
CA SER A 212 -27.16 10.79 18.78
C SER A 212 -27.09 11.49 17.42
N HIS A 213 -26.05 11.26 16.65
CA HIS A 213 -25.94 11.73 15.28
C HIS A 213 -27.03 11.16 14.36
N ILE A 214 -27.67 10.04 14.72
CA ILE A 214 -28.82 9.48 13.97
C ILE A 214 -30.01 10.41 13.94
N ASP A 215 -30.12 11.27 14.96
CA ASP A 215 -31.21 12.23 15.10
C ASP A 215 -30.83 13.63 14.58
N SER A 216 -29.68 13.81 13.99
CA SER A 216 -29.24 15.12 13.49
C SER A 216 -30.10 15.60 12.33
N THR A 217 -30.41 16.91 12.32
CA THR A 217 -31.12 17.63 11.24
C THR A 217 -30.30 18.80 10.71
N GLY A 218 -29.19 19.15 11.35
CA GLY A 218 -28.27 20.19 10.89
C GLY A 218 -27.00 20.24 11.73
N TYR A 219 -25.94 20.76 11.09
CA TYR A 219 -24.63 20.99 11.66
C TYR A 219 -24.21 22.44 11.40
N ALA A 220 -23.63 23.09 12.41
CA ALA A 220 -23.06 24.43 12.28
C ALA A 220 -21.84 24.58 13.17
N ILE A 221 -20.95 25.50 12.83
CA ILE A 221 -19.79 25.89 13.64
C ILE A 221 -20.09 27.26 14.23
N VAL A 222 -20.16 27.35 15.55
CA VAL A 222 -20.46 28.60 16.29
C VAL A 222 -19.42 28.73 17.40
N ASP A 223 -18.71 29.84 17.43
CA ASP A 223 -17.66 30.14 18.43
C ASP A 223 -16.62 29.02 18.58
N GLY A 224 -16.22 28.43 17.46
CA GLY A 224 -15.25 27.34 17.44
C GLY A 224 -15.76 26.01 17.99
N GLN A 225 -17.05 25.84 18.12
CA GLN A 225 -17.70 24.62 18.58
C GLN A 225 -18.71 24.10 17.56
N LEU A 226 -18.82 22.79 17.47
CA LEU A 226 -19.86 22.16 16.69
C LEU A 226 -21.22 22.31 17.41
N ARG A 227 -22.23 22.76 16.69
CA ARG A 227 -23.62 22.76 17.07
C ARG A 227 -24.38 21.79 16.19
N VAL A 228 -25.07 20.84 16.82
CA VAL A 228 -25.85 19.82 16.10
C VAL A 228 -27.33 20.00 16.53
N THR A 229 -28.19 20.29 15.56
CA THR A 229 -29.61 20.32 15.75
C THR A 229 -30.20 18.93 15.64
N LEU A 230 -31.00 18.52 16.60
CA LEU A 230 -31.64 17.20 16.63
C LEU A 230 -33.12 17.29 16.18
N LYS A 231 -33.72 16.16 15.79
CA LYS A 231 -35.15 16.05 15.36
C LYS A 231 -36.16 16.62 16.33
N ASN A 232 -35.84 16.62 17.63
CA ASN A 232 -36.69 17.21 18.67
C ASN A 232 -36.49 18.73 18.87
N GLY A 233 -35.73 19.37 17.99
CA GLY A 233 -35.42 20.81 18.06
C GLY A 233 -34.30 21.18 19.04
N ARG A 234 -33.80 20.26 19.85
CA ARG A 234 -32.67 20.53 20.76
C ARG A 234 -31.38 20.73 19.99
N VAL A 235 -30.56 21.66 20.48
CA VAL A 235 -29.20 21.84 19.99
C VAL A 235 -28.20 21.22 20.97
N THR A 236 -27.30 20.40 20.49
CA THR A 236 -26.26 19.76 21.27
C THR A 236 -24.86 20.06 20.67
N LYS A 237 -23.81 19.59 21.31
CA LYS A 237 -22.41 19.79 20.90
C LYS A 237 -21.63 18.49 21.05
N LEU A 238 -20.38 18.46 20.59
CA LEU A 238 -19.48 17.33 20.85
C LEU A 238 -19.25 17.16 22.37
N ALA A 239 -19.17 15.93 22.82
CA ALA A 239 -18.73 15.59 24.17
C ALA A 239 -17.29 16.08 24.44
N ARG A 240 -16.46 16.03 23.42
CA ARG A 240 -15.05 16.52 23.44
C ARG A 240 -14.82 17.44 22.25
N ASN A 241 -14.81 18.76 22.48
CA ASN A 241 -14.63 19.74 21.39
C ASN A 241 -13.26 19.65 20.70
N THR A 242 -12.27 19.04 21.34
CA THR A 242 -10.94 18.77 20.74
C THR A 242 -10.99 17.85 19.53
N GLN A 243 -12.09 17.10 19.37
CA GLN A 243 -12.29 16.24 18.20
C GLN A 243 -12.73 17.00 16.95
N LEU A 244 -13.17 18.27 17.06
CA LEU A 244 -13.44 19.12 15.91
C LEU A 244 -12.14 19.72 15.39
N VAL A 245 -11.70 19.29 14.23
CA VAL A 245 -10.42 19.69 13.63
C VAL A 245 -10.60 20.79 12.58
N GLY A 246 -11.66 20.72 11.78
CA GLY A 246 -11.90 21.66 10.71
C GLY A 246 -13.28 21.56 10.09
N TYR A 247 -13.53 22.42 9.11
CA TYR A 247 -14.76 22.40 8.30
C TYR A 247 -14.50 23.01 6.93
N GLN A 248 -15.42 22.80 5.99
CA GLN A 248 -15.43 23.45 4.68
C GLN A 248 -16.76 24.18 4.47
N GLY A 249 -16.73 25.21 3.65
CA GLY A 249 -17.92 26.02 3.35
C GLY A 249 -18.20 27.10 4.40
N ASP A 250 -19.48 27.50 4.55
CA ASP A 250 -19.91 28.45 5.54
C ASP A 250 -20.00 27.82 6.93
N ALA A 251 -19.52 28.50 7.96
CA ALA A 251 -19.56 28.04 9.34
C ALA A 251 -21.01 27.74 9.83
N ALA A 252 -21.97 28.56 9.42
CA ALA A 252 -23.39 28.37 9.78
C ALA A 252 -24.04 27.21 9.01
N ASN A 253 -23.49 26.83 7.86
CA ASN A 253 -23.99 25.74 7.00
C ASN A 253 -22.81 25.06 6.27
N PRO A 254 -21.98 24.31 7.00
CA PRO A 254 -20.77 23.71 6.43
C PRO A 254 -21.11 22.65 5.38
N SER A 255 -20.29 22.60 4.33
CA SER A 255 -20.34 21.52 3.34
C SER A 255 -19.59 20.28 3.80
N SER A 256 -18.75 20.42 4.84
CA SER A 256 -18.01 19.32 5.46
C SER A 256 -17.62 19.69 6.90
N VAL A 257 -17.62 18.67 7.77
CA VAL A 257 -17.12 18.78 9.15
C VAL A 257 -16.09 17.69 9.41
N LEU A 258 -14.87 18.09 9.77
CA LEU A 258 -13.74 17.21 9.98
C LEU A 258 -13.56 16.90 11.46
N PHE A 259 -13.60 15.64 11.81
CA PHE A 259 -13.33 15.11 13.15
C PHE A 259 -12.01 14.35 13.19
N GLU A 260 -11.43 14.23 14.39
CA GLU A 260 -10.29 13.36 14.69
C GLU A 260 -10.64 12.37 15.78
N HIS A 261 -10.24 11.11 15.58
CA HIS A 261 -10.33 10.05 16.56
C HIS A 261 -9.13 9.11 16.45
N ASN A 262 -8.40 8.92 17.56
CA ASN A 262 -7.19 8.09 17.61
C ASN A 262 -6.13 8.43 16.53
N GLY A 263 -5.95 9.72 16.23
CA GLY A 263 -5.01 10.20 15.24
C GLY A 263 -5.46 10.03 13.78
N LEU A 264 -6.67 9.54 13.53
CA LEU A 264 -7.28 9.41 12.22
C LEU A 264 -8.45 10.36 12.04
N HIS A 265 -8.70 10.77 10.80
CA HIS A 265 -9.73 11.77 10.51
C HIS A 265 -10.97 11.15 9.88
N LEU A 266 -12.11 11.76 10.20
CA LEU A 266 -13.43 11.45 9.64
C LEU A 266 -14.02 12.77 9.10
N ASP A 267 -14.35 12.78 7.83
CA ASP A 267 -14.87 13.94 7.12
C ASP A 267 -16.35 13.72 6.78
N LEU A 268 -17.23 14.33 7.55
CA LEU A 268 -18.68 14.29 7.36
C LEU A 268 -19.05 15.20 6.20
N GLN A 269 -19.42 14.65 5.07
CA GLN A 269 -19.82 15.37 3.87
C GLN A 269 -21.29 15.77 3.91
N ILE A 270 -21.58 17.05 3.71
CA ILE A 270 -22.95 17.60 3.73
C ILE A 270 -23.24 18.22 2.36
N ASN A 271 -24.13 17.57 1.59
CA ASN A 271 -24.48 18.03 0.26
C ASN A 271 -25.89 17.60 -0.14
N ARG A 272 -26.86 18.51 0.02
CA ARG A 272 -28.27 18.28 -0.32
C ARG A 272 -28.55 18.16 -1.83
N LYS A 273 -27.55 18.41 -2.69
CA LYS A 273 -27.70 18.24 -4.15
C LYS A 273 -27.45 16.80 -4.60
N THR A 274 -26.90 15.94 -3.77
CA THR A 274 -26.74 14.52 -4.07
C THR A 274 -28.01 13.74 -3.76
N PRO A 275 -28.27 12.61 -4.44
CA PRO A 275 -29.48 11.79 -4.18
C PRO A 275 -29.60 11.37 -2.71
N ILE A 276 -28.49 11.01 -2.05
CA ILE A 276 -28.48 10.60 -0.63
C ILE A 276 -28.68 11.82 0.28
N GLY A 277 -27.91 12.89 0.09
CA GLY A 277 -28.01 14.08 0.93
C GLY A 277 -29.33 14.83 0.80
N ALA A 278 -30.03 14.72 -0.33
CA ALA A 278 -31.36 15.29 -0.54
C ALA A 278 -32.42 14.65 0.38
N THR A 279 -32.26 13.38 0.70
CA THR A 279 -33.18 12.61 1.56
C THR A 279 -32.76 12.57 3.03
N ASP A 280 -31.51 12.93 3.33
CA ASP A 280 -31.00 12.97 4.72
C ASP A 280 -31.49 14.26 5.45
N PRO A 281 -32.04 14.16 6.65
CA PRO A 281 -32.54 15.34 7.39
C PRO A 281 -31.48 16.42 7.63
N ALA A 282 -30.21 16.03 7.86
CA ALA A 282 -29.09 16.95 8.03
C ALA A 282 -28.35 17.25 6.71
N GLY A 283 -28.76 16.65 5.59
CA GLY A 283 -28.13 16.81 4.29
C GLY A 283 -26.83 16.02 4.14
N VAL A 284 -26.55 15.07 5.02
CA VAL A 284 -25.33 14.27 4.96
C VAL A 284 -25.37 13.33 3.78
N SER A 285 -24.34 13.40 2.96
CA SER A 285 -24.20 12.61 1.72
C SER A 285 -23.21 11.48 1.85
N ASP A 286 -22.24 11.56 2.77
CA ASP A 286 -21.23 10.54 3.03
C ASP A 286 -20.50 10.78 4.34
N LEU A 287 -19.79 9.78 4.82
CA LEU A 287 -18.73 9.87 5.82
C LEU A 287 -17.45 9.35 5.20
N VAL A 288 -16.56 10.26 4.85
CA VAL A 288 -15.26 9.92 4.27
C VAL A 288 -14.26 9.72 5.40
N VAL A 289 -13.59 8.58 5.42
CA VAL A 289 -12.65 8.22 6.49
C VAL A 289 -11.23 8.18 5.98
N GLU A 290 -10.27 8.54 6.83
CA GLU A 290 -8.87 8.34 6.59
C GLU A 290 -8.60 6.84 6.73
N ALA A 291 -8.35 6.17 5.60
CA ALA A 291 -8.34 4.71 5.47
C ALA A 291 -6.92 4.15 5.30
N ALA A 292 -6.34 4.20 4.09
CA ALA A 292 -5.01 3.68 3.86
C ALA A 292 -3.94 4.76 4.10
N LEU A 293 -3.23 4.69 5.22
CA LEU A 293 -2.19 5.67 5.56
C LEU A 293 -0.92 5.51 4.76
N SER A 294 -0.56 4.28 4.43
CA SER A 294 0.62 3.97 3.63
C SER A 294 0.31 2.95 2.56
N THR A 295 1.10 2.98 1.48
CA THR A 295 0.97 2.06 0.36
C THR A 295 2.36 1.63 -0.10
N ILE A 296 2.58 0.32 -0.22
CA ILE A 296 3.75 -0.27 -0.85
C ILE A 296 3.46 -0.44 -2.34
N LEU A 297 4.18 0.32 -3.17
CA LEU A 297 4.24 0.12 -4.62
C LEU A 297 5.21 -1.03 -4.87
N ASP A 298 4.70 -2.17 -5.29
CA ASP A 298 5.42 -3.43 -5.23
C ASP A 298 6.02 -3.83 -6.59
N LEU A 299 7.32 -4.11 -6.58
CA LEU A 299 8.09 -4.73 -7.66
C LEU A 299 8.65 -6.10 -7.23
N GLU A 300 8.06 -6.72 -6.22
CA GLU A 300 8.49 -8.03 -5.70
C GLU A 300 7.36 -9.07 -5.80
N ASP A 301 6.57 -9.27 -4.74
CA ASP A 301 5.68 -10.44 -4.63
C ASP A 301 4.41 -10.35 -5.48
N SER A 302 3.91 -9.15 -5.77
CA SER A 302 2.67 -8.96 -6.55
C SER A 302 2.90 -8.78 -8.05
N VAL A 303 4.15 -8.83 -8.51
CA VAL A 303 4.51 -8.69 -9.92
C VAL A 303 5.53 -9.75 -10.33
N ALA A 304 5.65 -9.99 -11.65
CA ALA A 304 6.75 -10.74 -12.24
C ALA A 304 7.45 -9.79 -13.23
N ALA A 305 8.54 -9.17 -12.79
CA ALA A 305 9.39 -8.33 -13.63
C ALA A 305 10.64 -9.13 -14.03
N VAL A 306 10.63 -9.67 -15.24
CA VAL A 306 11.62 -10.67 -15.69
C VAL A 306 12.76 -10.09 -16.51
N ASP A 307 12.59 -8.87 -17.01
CA ASP A 307 13.56 -8.17 -17.87
C ASP A 307 13.64 -6.67 -17.56
N ALA A 308 14.45 -5.97 -18.35
CA ALA A 308 14.64 -4.53 -18.19
C ALA A 308 13.40 -3.73 -18.59
N GLU A 309 12.63 -4.19 -19.55
CA GLU A 309 11.42 -3.58 -20.05
C GLU A 309 10.35 -3.55 -18.95
N ASP A 310 10.12 -4.65 -18.26
CA ASP A 310 9.22 -4.75 -17.12
C ASP A 310 9.65 -3.83 -15.97
N LYS A 311 10.97 -3.83 -15.65
CA LYS A 311 11.49 -2.93 -14.60
C LYS A 311 11.32 -1.47 -14.96
N VAL A 312 11.61 -1.10 -16.21
CA VAL A 312 11.43 0.29 -16.67
C VAL A 312 9.97 0.70 -16.68
N LEU A 313 9.02 -0.20 -16.99
CA LEU A 313 7.60 0.08 -16.84
C LEU A 313 7.25 0.45 -15.39
N GLY A 314 7.69 -0.34 -14.44
CA GLY A 314 7.49 -0.05 -13.01
C GLY A 314 8.14 1.26 -12.57
N TYR A 315 9.38 1.51 -12.99
CA TYR A 315 10.10 2.75 -12.68
C TYR A 315 9.46 3.98 -13.32
N ARG A 316 8.89 3.85 -14.52
CA ARG A 316 8.16 4.93 -15.19
C ARG A 316 6.89 5.29 -14.43
N ASN A 317 6.13 4.30 -13.97
CA ASN A 317 4.96 4.51 -13.15
C ASN A 317 5.34 5.18 -11.82
N TRP A 318 6.42 4.71 -11.17
CA TRP A 318 6.94 5.33 -9.95
C TRP A 318 7.37 6.79 -10.19
N LEU A 319 8.15 7.05 -11.24
CA LEU A 319 8.56 8.40 -11.60
C LEU A 319 7.36 9.31 -11.89
N GLY A 320 6.34 8.80 -12.59
CA GLY A 320 5.11 9.52 -12.86
C GLY A 320 4.33 9.89 -11.59
N ILE A 321 4.32 9.02 -10.59
CA ILE A 321 3.77 9.31 -9.26
C ILE A 321 4.58 10.41 -8.57
N LEU A 322 5.92 10.31 -8.53
CA LEU A 322 6.78 11.30 -7.89
C LEU A 322 6.64 12.70 -8.53
N LYS A 323 6.50 12.74 -9.85
CA LYS A 323 6.29 13.99 -10.62
C LYS A 323 4.84 14.47 -10.60
N GLY A 324 3.89 13.67 -10.09
CA GLY A 324 2.46 13.97 -10.15
C GLY A 324 1.86 13.92 -11.57
N THR A 325 2.53 13.26 -12.50
CA THR A 325 2.16 13.20 -13.93
C THR A 325 1.54 11.86 -14.34
N LEU A 326 1.56 10.85 -13.45
CA LEU A 326 0.91 9.59 -13.75
C LEU A 326 -0.59 9.79 -13.82
N THR A 327 -1.19 9.39 -14.94
CA THR A 327 -2.63 9.47 -15.17
C THR A 327 -3.13 8.21 -15.85
N GLU A 328 -4.41 7.89 -15.63
CA GLU A 328 -5.11 6.78 -16.26
C GLU A 328 -6.50 7.21 -16.74
N SER A 329 -6.88 6.77 -17.91
CA SER A 329 -8.24 6.95 -18.42
C SER A 329 -9.17 5.91 -17.81
N VAL A 330 -10.23 6.37 -17.17
CA VAL A 330 -11.24 5.52 -16.54
C VAL A 330 -12.60 5.79 -17.17
N THR A 331 -13.23 4.74 -17.70
CA THR A 331 -14.61 4.81 -18.23
C THR A 331 -15.57 4.27 -17.17
N LYS A 332 -16.59 5.05 -16.84
CA LYS A 332 -17.68 4.66 -15.94
C LYS A 332 -19.01 4.98 -16.60
N GLY A 333 -19.72 3.95 -17.05
CA GLY A 333 -20.86 4.11 -17.97
C GLY A 333 -20.40 4.77 -19.27
N ASP A 334 -21.12 5.78 -19.74
CA ASP A 334 -20.81 6.53 -20.97
C ASP A 334 -19.80 7.67 -20.80
N LYS A 335 -19.23 7.83 -19.58
CA LYS A 335 -18.29 8.91 -19.28
C LYS A 335 -16.88 8.38 -19.12
N THR A 336 -15.95 8.97 -19.88
CA THR A 336 -14.51 8.76 -19.71
C THR A 336 -13.91 9.99 -19.04
N PHE A 337 -13.10 9.76 -18.01
CA PHE A 337 -12.38 10.82 -17.30
C PHE A 337 -10.95 10.38 -17.01
N THR A 338 -10.06 11.35 -16.90
CA THR A 338 -8.67 11.12 -16.53
C THR A 338 -8.53 11.13 -15.01
N ARG A 339 -7.98 10.06 -14.45
CA ARG A 339 -7.62 9.95 -13.04
C ARG A 339 -6.14 10.23 -12.85
N GLY A 340 -5.81 11.09 -11.90
CA GLY A 340 -4.46 11.32 -11.41
C GLY A 340 -4.40 11.20 -9.88
N LEU A 341 -3.33 11.73 -9.28
CA LEU A 341 -3.19 11.81 -7.84
C LEU A 341 -4.12 12.86 -7.24
N ASN A 342 -4.78 12.53 -6.13
CA ASN A 342 -5.63 13.46 -5.39
C ASN A 342 -4.78 14.61 -4.81
N PRO A 343 -5.29 15.85 -4.81
CA PRO A 343 -4.68 16.95 -4.09
C PRO A 343 -4.81 16.77 -2.57
N ASP A 344 -4.06 17.55 -1.81
CA ASP A 344 -4.24 17.65 -0.37
C ASP A 344 -5.62 18.22 -0.04
N ARG A 345 -6.15 17.84 1.11
CA ARG A 345 -7.43 18.30 1.62
C ARG A 345 -7.23 19.51 2.51
N VAL A 346 -8.00 20.55 2.29
CA VAL A 346 -7.87 21.82 3.01
C VAL A 346 -9.18 22.16 3.70
N TYR A 347 -9.09 22.49 4.97
CA TYR A 347 -10.21 22.85 5.83
C TYR A 347 -9.94 24.17 6.55
N GLN A 348 -10.97 24.88 6.89
CA GLN A 348 -10.89 26.07 7.76
C GLN A 348 -10.79 25.60 9.23
N SER A 349 -9.94 26.27 10.01
CA SER A 349 -9.85 26.03 11.45
C SER A 349 -11.15 26.48 12.13
N PRO A 350 -11.75 25.68 13.04
CA PRO A 350 -12.96 26.07 13.74
C PRO A 350 -12.78 27.31 14.64
N LYS A 351 -11.53 27.65 14.99
CA LYS A 351 -11.17 28.83 15.78
C LYS A 351 -11.04 30.11 14.94
N GLY A 352 -11.43 30.06 13.66
CA GLY A 352 -11.47 31.23 12.77
C GLY A 352 -10.12 31.74 12.29
N LYS A 353 -9.00 31.07 12.60
CA LYS A 353 -7.65 31.45 12.15
C LYS A 353 -6.91 30.26 11.55
N GLY A 354 -6.49 30.42 10.29
CA GLY A 354 -5.67 29.46 9.57
C GLY A 354 -6.43 28.30 8.93
N GLU A 355 -5.68 27.50 8.23
CA GLU A 355 -6.15 26.31 7.52
C GLU A 355 -5.56 25.06 8.14
N VAL A 356 -6.32 23.98 8.09
CA VAL A 356 -5.87 22.61 8.37
C VAL A 356 -5.67 21.92 7.04
N ARG A 357 -4.44 21.50 6.77
CA ARG A 357 -4.09 20.79 5.53
C ARG A 357 -3.71 19.36 5.83
N LEU A 358 -4.39 18.42 5.21
CA LEU A 358 -4.16 16.99 5.35
C LEU A 358 -3.74 16.40 4.01
N HIS A 359 -2.84 15.42 4.05
CA HIS A 359 -2.41 14.71 2.85
C HIS A 359 -3.60 14.03 2.15
N GLY A 360 -3.75 14.28 0.86
CA GLY A 360 -4.77 13.64 0.02
C GLY A 360 -4.41 12.22 -0.39
N ARG A 361 -3.15 11.82 -0.18
CA ARG A 361 -2.55 10.56 -0.63
C ARG A 361 -1.91 9.80 0.53
N SER A 362 -1.81 8.48 0.37
CA SER A 362 -1.03 7.62 1.26
C SER A 362 0.46 7.99 1.23
N LEU A 363 1.18 7.75 2.31
CA LEU A 363 2.64 7.70 2.29
C LEU A 363 3.05 6.51 1.41
N LEU A 364 3.91 6.75 0.43
CA LEU A 364 4.25 5.75 -0.58
C LEU A 364 5.64 5.17 -0.34
N PHE A 365 5.72 3.84 -0.34
CA PHE A 365 6.95 3.07 -0.33
C PHE A 365 7.12 2.32 -1.64
N VAL A 366 8.35 1.99 -2.00
CA VAL A 366 8.64 1.08 -3.11
C VAL A 366 9.36 -0.13 -2.55
N ARG A 367 8.81 -1.33 -2.83
CA ARG A 367 9.50 -2.58 -2.58
C ARG A 367 10.08 -3.07 -3.90
N ASN A 368 11.41 -3.12 -3.98
CA ASN A 368 12.12 -3.48 -5.20
C ASN A 368 13.11 -4.60 -4.95
N VAL A 369 13.18 -5.52 -5.90
CA VAL A 369 14.13 -6.64 -5.95
C VAL A 369 14.73 -6.74 -7.36
N GLY A 370 15.68 -7.65 -7.58
CA GLY A 370 16.19 -8.00 -8.91
C GLY A 370 15.14 -8.60 -9.83
N HIS A 371 15.56 -9.08 -11.01
CA HIS A 371 14.66 -9.77 -11.94
C HIS A 371 14.15 -11.08 -11.33
N GLN A 372 12.88 -11.36 -11.50
CA GLN A 372 12.27 -12.61 -11.06
C GLN A 372 12.30 -13.64 -12.19
N ILE A 373 13.13 -14.65 -12.04
CA ILE A 373 13.25 -15.74 -13.00
C ILE A 373 12.62 -16.99 -12.40
N GLY A 374 11.33 -17.20 -12.63
CA GLY A 374 10.57 -18.36 -12.15
C GLY A 374 10.03 -18.22 -10.71
N ARG A 375 8.75 -18.42 -10.54
CA ARG A 375 8.02 -18.16 -9.28
C ARG A 375 8.42 -19.04 -8.09
N ALA A 376 8.84 -20.29 -8.32
CA ALA A 376 9.14 -21.24 -7.25
C ALA A 376 10.55 -21.09 -6.68
N SER A 377 11.49 -20.52 -7.43
CA SER A 377 12.90 -20.41 -7.02
C SER A 377 13.27 -19.02 -6.48
N CYS A 378 12.43 -18.02 -6.65
CA CYS A 378 12.78 -16.64 -6.30
C CYS A 378 12.80 -16.37 -4.79
N ARG A 379 12.05 -17.11 -3.98
CA ARG A 379 12.11 -16.98 -2.52
C ARG A 379 13.37 -17.59 -1.92
N GLU A 380 13.93 -18.60 -2.55
CA GLU A 380 15.13 -19.29 -2.06
C GLU A 380 16.44 -18.79 -2.68
N ARG A 381 16.36 -18.07 -3.81
CA ARG A 381 17.52 -17.55 -4.52
C ARG A 381 17.39 -16.06 -4.78
N VAL A 382 17.49 -15.25 -3.75
CA VAL A 382 17.75 -13.80 -3.89
C VAL A 382 19.23 -13.61 -4.27
N SER A 383 19.63 -14.20 -5.35
CA SER A 383 20.87 -13.93 -6.03
C SER A 383 20.55 -13.67 -7.48
N SER A 384 19.95 -12.50 -7.74
CA SER A 384 19.97 -12.00 -9.12
C SER A 384 21.42 -11.66 -9.43
N PRO A 385 22.00 -12.20 -10.48
CA PRO A 385 23.24 -11.63 -10.99
C PRO A 385 22.95 -10.19 -11.41
N VAL A 386 23.71 -9.28 -10.89
CA VAL A 386 23.73 -7.87 -11.30
C VAL A 386 24.23 -7.79 -12.74
#